data_4752144ea62264e890e51261d825a703
#
_entry.id   4752144ea62264e890e51261d825a703
#
_cell.length_a   1.000
_cell.length_b   1.000
_cell.length_c   1.000
_cell.angle_alpha   90.00
_cell.angle_beta   90.00
_cell.angle_gamma   90.00
#
_symmetry.space_group_name_H-M   'P 1'
#
loop_
_entity.id
_entity.type
_entity.pdbx_description
1 polymer ?
#
loop_
_entity_poly.entity_id
_entity_poly.type
_entity_poly.pdbx_seq_one_letter_code
_entity_poly.pdbx_strand_id
1 'polypeptide(L)'
;MTLQELIMDLPYLEETRGEMNVEIRELVSSSRDAVAGGLFFCIVGARFDAHDYAWEAVENGCVALVVERFVDLDVPQVRVSNGRASMARIASAFYGHPSRSMRMIGITGTKGKTTTTYLLKSVCEQAGLKCGIIGSTGTLVEDQHLDSKLTTPDPIDLQRMLRMMADEGVQAVCMEVSAHAIDMNRLDGMTFEVGCYTNLSQDHLDYFYTMQRYFETKKAFFTSGMVRNAAINADDETAGKMQQGLSIPFLTYGICVNADVFARDIEITEEGVHFTLAMYGMEEIPVRMHMTGMFNVYNALAAASCALIMGLPPEKIRAGLEKVTRVPGRIEVLQTGTPYKVILDYSHSPDALENILKTVRQFTRNRVIALFGCGGDRDKGKRPMMGEIGGRLADYCILTSDNPRTENPMVILAAIEKGIKPTGRPYQVIENRKEAIRQALTMAGEGDVVVLAGKGHETYQEIMGIKRPFDEKTIVSEILREMKKCTE
;
A
#
# COMPACT_ATOMS: atom_id res chain seq x y z
N MET A 1 18.54 -27.43 0.56
CA MET A 1 17.24 -28.09 0.80
C MET A 1 16.87 -28.88 -0.44
N THR A 2 16.40 -30.13 -0.30
CA THR A 2 16.05 -30.92 -1.48
C THR A 2 14.67 -30.52 -2.03
N LEU A 3 14.45 -30.76 -3.34
CA LEU A 3 13.14 -30.55 -3.96
C LEU A 3 12.05 -31.35 -3.27
N GLN A 4 12.35 -32.59 -2.86
CA GLN A 4 11.46 -33.48 -2.09
C GLN A 4 10.96 -32.79 -0.79
N GLU A 5 11.90 -32.20 -0.01
CA GLU A 5 11.57 -31.49 1.24
C GLU A 5 10.66 -30.26 0.97
N LEU A 6 10.91 -29.55 -0.13
CA LEU A 6 10.16 -28.36 -0.50
C LEU A 6 8.70 -28.62 -0.89
N ILE A 7 8.42 -29.84 -1.44
CA ILE A 7 7.08 -30.18 -1.94
C ILE A 7 6.31 -31.14 -1.01
N MET A 8 6.89 -31.55 0.10
CA MET A 8 6.34 -32.59 0.99
C MET A 8 4.90 -32.30 1.43
N ASP A 9 4.60 -31.05 1.80
CA ASP A 9 3.29 -30.61 2.28
C ASP A 9 2.60 -29.64 1.28
N LEU A 10 2.89 -29.79 -0.02
CA LEU A 10 2.34 -28.91 -1.05
C LEU A 10 0.93 -29.37 -1.46
N PRO A 11 -0.14 -28.65 -1.07
CA PRO A 11 -1.53 -29.08 -1.33
C PRO A 11 -1.93 -29.05 -2.81
N TYR A 12 -1.16 -28.38 -3.65
CA TYR A 12 -1.40 -28.21 -5.08
C TYR A 12 -0.63 -29.23 -5.94
N LEU A 13 0.12 -30.14 -5.32
CA LEU A 13 0.90 -31.16 -6.00
C LEU A 13 -0.03 -32.15 -6.72
N GLU A 14 0.19 -32.36 -8.02
CA GLU A 14 -0.52 -33.35 -8.82
C GLU A 14 0.37 -34.53 -9.24
N GLU A 15 1.57 -34.25 -9.77
CA GLU A 15 2.44 -35.27 -10.31
C GLU A 15 3.91 -34.82 -10.28
N THR A 16 4.84 -35.74 -10.17
CA THR A 16 6.27 -35.45 -10.26
C THR A 16 6.93 -36.30 -11.34
N ARG A 17 7.99 -35.77 -11.97
CA ARG A 17 8.87 -36.47 -12.94
C ARG A 17 10.32 -36.24 -12.61
N GLY A 18 11.15 -37.25 -12.74
CA GLY A 18 12.59 -37.19 -12.46
C GLY A 18 12.94 -37.38 -11.00
N GLU A 19 14.21 -37.12 -10.68
CA GLU A 19 14.80 -37.31 -9.33
C GLU A 19 14.43 -36.14 -8.41
N MET A 20 13.63 -36.40 -7.37
CA MET A 20 13.20 -35.36 -6.42
C MET A 20 14.23 -35.03 -5.34
N ASN A 21 15.27 -35.84 -5.19
CA ASN A 21 16.35 -35.65 -4.19
C ASN A 21 17.45 -34.69 -4.69
N VAL A 22 17.11 -33.79 -5.58
CA VAL A 22 18.01 -32.74 -6.09
C VAL A 22 18.07 -31.56 -5.12
N GLU A 23 19.28 -31.02 -4.86
CA GLU A 23 19.50 -29.88 -3.99
C GLU A 23 19.08 -28.59 -4.70
N ILE A 24 18.17 -27.81 -4.08
CA ILE A 24 17.76 -26.50 -4.53
C ILE A 24 18.50 -25.43 -3.71
N ARG A 25 19.16 -24.51 -4.41
CA ARG A 25 19.99 -23.44 -3.83
C ARG A 25 19.37 -22.08 -3.95
N GLU A 26 18.50 -21.85 -4.95
CA GLU A 26 17.84 -20.60 -5.20
C GLU A 26 16.44 -20.82 -5.82
N LEU A 27 15.52 -19.89 -5.59
CA LEU A 27 14.19 -19.87 -6.21
C LEU A 27 14.15 -18.81 -7.31
N VAL A 28 13.63 -19.17 -8.49
CA VAL A 28 13.72 -18.37 -9.69
C VAL A 28 12.36 -18.20 -10.35
N SER A 29 11.88 -16.96 -10.50
CA SER A 29 10.63 -16.62 -11.18
C SER A 29 10.80 -15.96 -12.56
N SER A 30 12.03 -15.67 -12.97
CA SER A 30 12.38 -15.10 -14.28
C SER A 30 13.57 -15.86 -14.87
N SER A 31 13.49 -16.32 -16.12
CA SER A 31 14.58 -17.02 -16.79
C SER A 31 15.87 -16.19 -16.90
N ARG A 32 15.74 -14.85 -16.86
CA ARG A 32 16.87 -13.92 -16.87
C ARG A 32 17.67 -13.90 -15.57
N ASP A 33 17.02 -14.30 -14.46
CA ASP A 33 17.60 -14.36 -13.12
C ASP A 33 18.01 -15.81 -12.76
N ALA A 34 17.96 -16.72 -13.74
CA ALA A 34 18.30 -18.13 -13.53
C ALA A 34 19.78 -18.29 -13.15
N VAL A 35 20.01 -19.20 -12.19
CA VAL A 35 21.34 -19.48 -11.60
C VAL A 35 21.52 -20.96 -11.35
N ALA A 36 22.77 -21.40 -11.18
CA ALA A 36 23.11 -22.78 -10.90
C ALA A 36 22.46 -23.28 -9.59
N GLY A 37 21.75 -24.41 -9.68
CA GLY A 37 20.99 -24.98 -8.57
C GLY A 37 19.62 -24.33 -8.34
N GLY A 38 19.15 -23.52 -9.30
CA GLY A 38 17.84 -22.85 -9.22
C GLY A 38 16.66 -23.79 -9.39
N LEU A 39 15.55 -23.51 -8.70
CA LEU A 39 14.21 -24.03 -8.98
C LEU A 39 13.40 -22.96 -9.71
N PHE A 40 13.09 -23.22 -10.98
CA PHE A 40 12.36 -22.27 -11.81
C PHE A 40 10.86 -22.52 -11.77
N PHE A 41 10.07 -21.44 -11.58
CA PHE A 41 8.61 -21.48 -11.57
C PHE A 41 8.04 -21.07 -12.91
N CYS A 42 7.45 -22.02 -13.64
CA CYS A 42 6.75 -21.80 -14.89
C CYS A 42 5.32 -21.28 -14.63
N ILE A 43 5.18 -19.99 -14.36
CA ILE A 43 3.91 -19.35 -14.05
C ILE A 43 3.25 -18.82 -15.33
N VAL A 44 1.96 -19.13 -15.49
CA VAL A 44 1.14 -18.54 -16.56
C VAL A 44 0.76 -17.11 -16.16
N GLY A 45 1.36 -16.13 -16.84
CA GLY A 45 1.12 -14.71 -16.65
C GLY A 45 0.01 -14.19 -17.58
N ALA A 46 -0.40 -12.92 -17.40
CA ALA A 46 -1.41 -12.28 -18.25
C ALA A 46 -0.92 -12.01 -19.68
N ARG A 47 0.38 -11.89 -19.89
CA ARG A 47 1.00 -11.55 -21.20
C ARG A 47 1.99 -12.60 -21.67
N PHE A 48 2.57 -13.38 -20.79
CA PHE A 48 3.63 -14.35 -21.05
C PHE A 48 3.32 -15.63 -20.31
N ASP A 49 3.67 -16.76 -20.92
CA ASP A 49 3.69 -18.06 -20.27
C ASP A 49 5.14 -18.45 -19.98
N ALA A 50 5.51 -18.58 -18.71
CA ALA A 50 6.88 -18.88 -18.34
C ALA A 50 7.32 -20.30 -18.71
N HIS A 51 6.39 -21.20 -19.07
CA HIS A 51 6.75 -22.51 -19.65
C HIS A 51 7.53 -22.36 -20.95
N ASP A 52 7.30 -21.32 -21.75
CA ASP A 52 7.98 -21.07 -23.02
C ASP A 52 9.46 -20.69 -22.81
N TYR A 53 9.84 -20.32 -21.59
CA TYR A 53 11.20 -19.93 -21.19
C TYR A 53 11.90 -20.96 -20.28
N ALA A 54 11.26 -22.13 -20.06
CA ALA A 54 11.80 -23.17 -19.19
C ALA A 54 13.17 -23.69 -19.66
N TRP A 55 13.36 -23.82 -21.00
CA TRP A 55 14.61 -24.25 -21.61
C TRP A 55 15.74 -23.24 -21.30
N GLU A 56 15.48 -21.95 -21.40
CA GLU A 56 16.46 -20.88 -21.09
C GLU A 56 16.86 -20.92 -19.61
N ALA A 57 15.90 -21.13 -18.71
CA ALA A 57 16.17 -21.25 -17.29
C ALA A 57 17.06 -22.47 -16.97
N VAL A 58 16.84 -23.60 -17.65
CA VAL A 58 17.64 -24.81 -17.50
C VAL A 58 19.05 -24.62 -18.08
N GLU A 59 19.20 -24.02 -19.27
CA GLU A 59 20.50 -23.67 -19.86
C GLU A 59 21.31 -22.75 -18.93
N ASN A 60 20.63 -21.83 -18.23
CA ASN A 60 21.25 -20.90 -17.28
C ASN A 60 21.48 -21.53 -15.89
N GLY A 61 21.23 -22.83 -15.73
CA GLY A 61 21.64 -23.61 -14.54
C GLY A 61 20.54 -23.99 -13.56
N CYS A 62 19.26 -23.72 -13.86
CA CYS A 62 18.17 -24.28 -13.07
C CYS A 62 18.14 -25.80 -13.16
N VAL A 63 18.03 -26.47 -12.02
CA VAL A 63 18.12 -27.93 -11.89
C VAL A 63 16.77 -28.62 -11.77
N ALA A 64 15.69 -27.86 -11.60
CA ALA A 64 14.33 -28.37 -11.47
C ALA A 64 13.30 -27.31 -11.85
N LEU A 65 12.08 -27.73 -12.18
CA LEU A 65 10.96 -26.87 -12.59
C LEU A 65 9.71 -27.15 -11.74
N VAL A 66 8.97 -26.09 -11.41
CA VAL A 66 7.57 -26.18 -10.98
C VAL A 66 6.70 -25.73 -12.17
N VAL A 67 5.80 -26.59 -12.61
CA VAL A 67 5.03 -26.42 -13.87
C VAL A 67 3.52 -26.64 -13.64
N GLU A 68 2.67 -26.01 -14.44
CA GLU A 68 1.24 -26.33 -14.53
C GLU A 68 0.96 -27.37 -15.63
N ARG A 69 1.90 -27.52 -16.56
CA ARG A 69 1.96 -28.59 -17.57
C ARG A 69 3.41 -29.03 -17.78
N PHE A 70 3.63 -30.31 -17.97
CA PHE A 70 4.98 -30.82 -18.27
C PHE A 70 5.56 -30.22 -19.54
N VAL A 71 6.86 -29.94 -19.51
CA VAL A 71 7.66 -29.53 -20.68
C VAL A 71 8.62 -30.64 -21.08
N ASP A 72 9.05 -30.64 -22.34
CA ASP A 72 9.99 -31.65 -22.89
C ASP A 72 11.44 -31.27 -22.55
N LEU A 73 11.81 -31.41 -21.30
CA LEU A 73 13.15 -31.15 -20.77
C LEU A 73 13.54 -32.24 -19.78
N ASP A 74 14.81 -32.67 -19.86
CA ASP A 74 15.35 -33.76 -19.01
C ASP A 74 15.87 -33.19 -17.67
N VAL A 75 14.94 -32.61 -16.90
CA VAL A 75 15.17 -32.16 -15.51
C VAL A 75 13.96 -32.53 -14.64
N PRO A 76 14.14 -32.65 -13.32
CA PRO A 76 13.03 -32.86 -12.40
C PRO A 76 11.95 -31.81 -12.55
N GLN A 77 10.68 -32.26 -12.63
CA GLN A 77 9.52 -31.42 -12.79
C GLN A 77 8.43 -31.75 -11.77
N VAL A 78 7.88 -30.73 -11.14
CA VAL A 78 6.78 -30.81 -10.19
C VAL A 78 5.55 -30.17 -10.84
N ARG A 79 4.55 -30.99 -11.23
CA ARG A 79 3.31 -30.47 -11.78
C ARG A 79 2.34 -30.15 -10.67
N VAL A 80 1.78 -28.93 -10.75
CA VAL A 80 0.87 -28.37 -9.75
C VAL A 80 -0.40 -27.80 -10.39
N SER A 81 -1.52 -27.83 -9.64
CA SER A 81 -2.79 -27.27 -10.08
C SER A 81 -2.86 -25.73 -9.97
N ASN A 82 -1.98 -25.11 -9.20
CA ASN A 82 -1.87 -23.64 -9.02
C ASN A 82 -0.42 -23.24 -8.82
N GLY A 83 0.22 -22.78 -9.88
CA GLY A 83 1.65 -22.40 -9.85
C GLY A 83 1.96 -21.24 -8.93
N ARG A 84 1.07 -20.22 -8.84
CA ARG A 84 1.28 -19.04 -8.00
C ARG A 84 1.21 -19.38 -6.51
N ALA A 85 0.20 -20.13 -6.10
CA ALA A 85 0.05 -20.59 -4.72
C ALA A 85 1.18 -21.54 -4.32
N SER A 86 1.59 -22.42 -5.25
CA SER A 86 2.73 -23.32 -5.06
C SER A 86 4.03 -22.54 -4.87
N MET A 87 4.26 -21.51 -5.67
CA MET A 87 5.45 -20.65 -5.51
C MET A 87 5.50 -20.00 -4.12
N ALA A 88 4.36 -19.49 -3.63
CA ALA A 88 4.30 -18.87 -2.31
C ALA A 88 4.60 -19.86 -1.18
N ARG A 89 4.05 -21.08 -1.24
CA ARG A 89 4.29 -22.13 -0.25
C ARG A 89 5.71 -22.68 -0.30
N ILE A 90 6.23 -22.94 -1.49
CA ILE A 90 7.60 -23.40 -1.67
C ILE A 90 8.59 -22.32 -1.20
N ALA A 91 8.34 -21.04 -1.51
CA ALA A 91 9.16 -19.95 -1.01
C ALA A 91 9.13 -19.89 0.54
N SER A 92 7.94 -20.02 1.13
CA SER A 92 7.83 -20.07 2.60
C SER A 92 8.63 -21.22 3.19
N ALA A 93 8.56 -22.42 2.62
CA ALA A 93 9.33 -23.59 3.07
C ALA A 93 10.84 -23.39 2.90
N PHE A 94 11.27 -22.89 1.73
CA PHE A 94 12.68 -22.66 1.40
C PHE A 94 13.35 -21.69 2.38
N TYR A 95 12.65 -20.63 2.80
CA TYR A 95 13.13 -19.66 3.78
C TYR A 95 12.82 -20.06 5.24
N GLY A 96 12.35 -21.30 5.50
CA GLY A 96 12.11 -21.82 6.84
C GLY A 96 10.89 -21.24 7.54
N HIS A 97 9.83 -20.92 6.81
CA HIS A 97 8.54 -20.40 7.32
C HIS A 97 8.69 -19.18 8.24
N PRO A 98 9.38 -18.10 7.82
CA PRO A 98 9.76 -16.99 8.72
C PRO A 98 8.56 -16.29 9.36
N SER A 99 7.40 -16.24 8.69
CA SER A 99 6.18 -15.65 9.25
C SER A 99 5.65 -16.37 10.50
N ARG A 100 6.09 -17.62 10.80
CA ARG A 100 5.68 -18.36 12.00
C ARG A 100 6.43 -17.93 13.26
N SER A 101 7.59 -17.29 13.11
CA SER A 101 8.43 -16.82 14.22
C SER A 101 8.13 -15.38 14.65
N MET A 102 7.25 -14.68 13.92
CA MET A 102 6.90 -13.29 14.14
C MET A 102 5.39 -13.10 14.25
N ARG A 103 4.97 -12.08 14.97
CA ARG A 103 3.55 -11.64 15.00
C ARG A 103 3.24 -10.89 13.72
N MET A 104 2.50 -11.52 12.80
CA MET A 104 2.16 -10.94 11.51
C MET A 104 0.84 -10.18 11.59
N ILE A 105 0.83 -8.90 11.19
CA ILE A 105 -0.38 -8.09 11.13
C ILE A 105 -0.57 -7.63 9.68
N GLY A 106 -1.68 -8.05 9.06
CA GLY A 106 -2.02 -7.73 7.69
C GLY A 106 -3.10 -6.68 7.59
N ILE A 107 -2.82 -5.56 6.91
CA ILE A 107 -3.76 -4.44 6.78
C ILE A 107 -4.23 -4.36 5.33
N THR A 108 -5.53 -4.58 5.12
CA THR A 108 -6.17 -4.48 3.81
C THR A 108 -7.28 -3.43 3.80
N GLY A 109 -7.62 -2.97 2.61
CA GLY A 109 -8.61 -1.94 2.34
C GLY A 109 -8.20 -1.11 1.14
N THR A 110 -9.00 -0.15 0.75
CA THR A 110 -8.62 0.76 -0.35
C THR A 110 -7.64 1.82 0.15
N LYS A 111 -7.96 2.50 1.23
CA LYS A 111 -7.17 3.60 1.83
C LYS A 111 -6.77 3.28 3.28
N GLY A 112 -5.80 4.02 3.79
CA GLY A 112 -5.38 3.94 5.19
C GLY A 112 -4.32 2.88 5.50
N LYS A 113 -4.03 1.92 4.63
CA LYS A 113 -3.07 0.82 4.88
C LYS A 113 -1.71 1.32 5.37
N THR A 114 -1.06 2.18 4.59
CA THR A 114 0.28 2.71 4.92
C THR A 114 0.30 3.45 6.25
N THR A 115 -0.64 4.36 6.46
CA THR A 115 -0.68 5.13 7.72
C THR A 115 -0.91 4.21 8.92
N THR A 116 -1.82 3.25 8.79
CA THR A 116 -2.10 2.27 9.86
C THR A 116 -0.88 1.40 10.16
N THR A 117 -0.09 0.97 9.14
CA THR A 117 1.14 0.20 9.38
C THR A 117 2.18 1.01 10.16
N TYR A 118 2.35 2.29 9.86
CA TYR A 118 3.28 3.16 10.60
C TYR A 118 2.84 3.42 12.03
N LEU A 119 1.55 3.69 12.24
CA LEU A 119 0.97 3.88 13.58
C LEU A 119 1.14 2.61 14.42
N LEU A 120 0.79 1.45 13.85
CA LEU A 120 0.89 0.19 14.56
C LEU A 120 2.34 -0.22 14.83
N LYS A 121 3.27 0.01 13.89
CA LYS A 121 4.71 -0.17 14.15
C LYS A 121 5.15 0.63 15.38
N SER A 122 4.81 1.91 15.42
CA SER A 122 5.15 2.77 16.56
C SER A 122 4.55 2.25 17.87
N VAL A 123 3.30 1.76 17.85
CA VAL A 123 2.65 1.14 19.02
C VAL A 123 3.41 -0.11 19.46
N CYS A 124 3.77 -1.01 18.55
CA CYS A 124 4.54 -2.21 18.85
C CYS A 124 5.90 -1.85 19.49
N GLU A 125 6.59 -0.85 18.94
CA GLU A 125 7.89 -0.40 19.48
C GLU A 125 7.76 0.22 20.87
N GLN A 126 6.70 1.00 21.14
CA GLN A 126 6.44 1.50 22.50
C GLN A 126 6.11 0.37 23.48
N ALA A 127 5.56 -0.73 23.00
CA ALA A 127 5.35 -1.95 23.78
C ALA A 127 6.61 -2.83 23.92
N GLY A 128 7.75 -2.40 23.37
CA GLY A 128 9.03 -3.11 23.46
C GLY A 128 9.23 -4.22 22.43
N LEU A 129 8.40 -4.27 21.38
CA LEU A 129 8.55 -5.23 20.28
C LEU A 129 9.37 -4.60 19.13
N LYS A 130 10.44 -5.26 18.71
CA LYS A 130 11.14 -4.90 17.47
C LYS A 130 10.18 -5.15 16.31
N CYS A 131 9.82 -4.09 15.55
CA CYS A 131 8.75 -4.17 14.56
C CYS A 131 9.20 -3.72 13.18
N GLY A 132 8.90 -4.53 12.15
CA GLY A 132 9.12 -4.21 10.75
C GLY A 132 7.85 -3.75 10.02
N ILE A 133 8.03 -3.06 8.89
CA ILE A 133 6.97 -2.73 7.91
C ILE A 133 7.28 -3.37 6.57
N ILE A 134 6.24 -3.87 5.89
CA ILE A 134 6.26 -4.21 4.46
C ILE A 134 5.09 -3.48 3.80
N GLY A 135 5.36 -2.57 2.87
CA GLY A 135 4.30 -1.77 2.26
C GLY A 135 4.72 -0.95 1.04
N SER A 136 3.87 -0.03 0.65
CA SER A 136 4.07 0.83 -0.53
C SER A 136 5.26 1.80 -0.39
N THR A 137 5.67 2.09 0.82
CA THR A 137 6.88 2.89 1.12
C THR A 137 8.15 2.04 1.18
N GLY A 138 8.10 0.76 0.81
CA GLY A 138 9.19 -0.18 0.92
C GLY A 138 9.11 -1.06 2.17
N THR A 139 10.21 -1.75 2.43
CA THR A 139 10.42 -2.56 3.64
C THR A 139 11.27 -1.78 4.61
N LEU A 140 10.79 -1.65 5.84
CA LEU A 140 11.46 -0.90 6.90
C LEU A 140 11.72 -1.81 8.10
N VAL A 141 12.99 -1.91 8.51
CA VAL A 141 13.42 -2.58 9.74
C VAL A 141 14.34 -1.63 10.48
N GLU A 142 13.92 -1.15 11.66
CA GLU A 142 14.61 -0.04 12.36
C GLU A 142 14.83 1.15 11.42
N ASP A 143 16.10 1.50 11.15
CA ASP A 143 16.50 2.58 10.24
C ASP A 143 16.87 2.08 8.83
N GLN A 144 16.84 0.76 8.59
CA GLN A 144 17.14 0.17 7.29
C GLN A 144 15.91 0.23 6.41
N HIS A 145 16.05 0.85 5.26
CA HIS A 145 15.01 0.97 4.25
C HIS A 145 15.42 0.21 2.98
N LEU A 146 14.58 -0.75 2.57
CA LEU A 146 14.72 -1.47 1.32
C LEU A 146 13.57 -1.09 0.40
N ASP A 147 13.90 -0.61 -0.78
CA ASP A 147 12.90 -0.26 -1.78
C ASP A 147 12.09 -1.50 -2.19
N SER A 148 10.79 -1.34 -2.32
CA SER A 148 9.91 -2.36 -2.86
C SER A 148 9.27 -1.88 -4.15
N LYS A 149 9.23 -2.76 -5.15
CA LYS A 149 8.55 -2.48 -6.43
C LYS A 149 7.03 -2.56 -6.32
N LEU A 150 6.53 -3.26 -5.30
CA LEU A 150 5.12 -3.58 -5.09
C LEU A 150 4.74 -3.32 -3.64
N THR A 151 3.51 -2.87 -3.40
CA THR A 151 2.95 -2.69 -2.04
C THR A 151 3.05 -3.97 -1.20
N THR A 152 2.77 -5.11 -1.83
CA THR A 152 2.95 -6.45 -1.27
C THR A 152 3.88 -7.17 -2.24
N PRO A 153 5.12 -7.50 -1.85
CA PRO A 153 6.11 -8.14 -2.72
C PRO A 153 5.64 -9.46 -3.32
N ASP A 154 6.31 -9.90 -4.38
CA ASP A 154 6.12 -11.25 -4.92
C ASP A 154 6.61 -12.31 -3.91
N PRO A 155 6.09 -13.55 -3.97
CA PRO A 155 6.29 -14.53 -2.91
C PRO A 155 7.75 -14.79 -2.52
N ILE A 156 8.65 -14.92 -3.50
CA ILE A 156 10.07 -15.19 -3.24
C ILE A 156 10.70 -14.02 -2.49
N ASP A 157 10.50 -12.79 -2.97
CA ASP A 157 11.04 -11.58 -2.32
C ASP A 157 10.42 -11.37 -0.94
N LEU A 158 9.10 -11.61 -0.81
CA LEU A 158 8.40 -11.49 0.46
C LEU A 158 8.99 -12.43 1.53
N GLN A 159 9.18 -13.71 1.20
CA GLN A 159 9.71 -14.68 2.16
C GLN A 159 11.20 -14.42 2.47
N ARG A 160 11.98 -13.96 1.49
CA ARG A 160 13.37 -13.52 1.70
C ARG A 160 13.43 -12.34 2.67
N MET A 161 12.57 -11.31 2.49
CA MET A 161 12.49 -10.17 3.40
C MET A 161 12.07 -10.58 4.80
N LEU A 162 11.07 -11.46 4.94
CA LEU A 162 10.64 -12.00 6.24
C LEU A 162 11.73 -12.82 6.92
N ARG A 163 12.52 -13.59 6.16
CA ARG A 163 13.66 -14.32 6.71
C ARG A 163 14.73 -13.38 7.25
N MET A 164 15.08 -12.35 6.48
CA MET A 164 16.01 -11.30 6.92
C MET A 164 15.51 -10.62 8.20
N MET A 165 14.21 -10.26 8.26
CA MET A 165 13.60 -9.68 9.47
C MET A 165 13.71 -10.62 10.68
N ALA A 166 13.44 -11.92 10.47
CA ALA A 166 13.54 -12.91 11.55
C ALA A 166 14.99 -13.08 12.04
N ASP A 167 15.98 -13.07 11.13
CA ASP A 167 17.41 -13.14 11.47
C ASP A 167 17.87 -11.89 12.24
N GLU A 168 17.29 -10.73 11.95
CA GLU A 168 17.51 -9.49 12.69
C GLU A 168 16.73 -9.41 14.03
N GLY A 169 15.99 -10.47 14.38
CA GLY A 169 15.25 -10.55 15.64
C GLY A 169 13.97 -9.70 15.68
N VAL A 170 13.38 -9.40 14.54
CA VAL A 170 12.06 -8.74 14.44
C VAL A 170 11.00 -9.66 15.08
N GLN A 171 10.16 -9.09 15.93
CA GLN A 171 9.13 -9.80 16.69
C GLN A 171 7.72 -9.58 16.15
N ALA A 172 7.49 -8.44 15.46
CA ALA A 172 6.22 -8.11 14.84
C ALA A 172 6.42 -7.51 13.44
N VAL A 173 5.52 -7.78 12.51
CA VAL A 173 5.56 -7.22 11.15
C VAL A 173 4.19 -6.66 10.79
N CYS A 174 4.15 -5.35 10.54
CA CYS A 174 2.97 -4.65 10.03
C CYS A 174 3.04 -4.62 8.49
N MET A 175 2.14 -5.32 7.82
CA MET A 175 2.20 -5.53 6.39
C MET A 175 0.97 -4.98 5.67
N GLU A 176 1.18 -4.20 4.61
CA GLU A 176 0.11 -3.85 3.69
C GLU A 176 -0.25 -5.06 2.82
N VAL A 177 -1.53 -5.47 2.89
CA VAL A 177 -2.08 -6.57 2.10
C VAL A 177 -2.94 -6.00 0.98
N SER A 178 -2.38 -5.93 -0.23
CA SER A 178 -3.09 -5.46 -1.41
C SER A 178 -4.06 -6.51 -1.95
N ALA A 179 -5.18 -6.07 -2.55
CA ALA A 179 -6.12 -7.00 -3.17
C ALA A 179 -5.46 -7.83 -4.29
N HIS A 180 -4.54 -7.25 -5.05
CA HIS A 180 -3.77 -8.00 -6.06
C HIS A 180 -2.95 -9.13 -5.44
N ALA A 181 -2.34 -8.91 -4.27
CA ALA A 181 -1.56 -9.95 -3.60
C ALA A 181 -2.44 -11.12 -3.13
N ILE A 182 -3.66 -10.83 -2.69
CA ILE A 182 -4.65 -11.85 -2.31
C ILE A 182 -5.08 -12.64 -3.56
N ASP A 183 -5.53 -11.96 -4.62
CA ASP A 183 -6.01 -12.56 -5.86
C ASP A 183 -4.91 -13.39 -6.58
N MET A 184 -3.65 -12.95 -6.46
CA MET A 184 -2.48 -13.63 -7.03
C MET A 184 -1.85 -14.66 -6.09
N ASN A 185 -2.48 -15.04 -4.99
CA ASN A 185 -1.99 -16.03 -4.01
C ASN A 185 -0.58 -15.74 -3.44
N ARG A 186 -0.14 -14.48 -3.38
CA ARG A 186 1.21 -14.14 -2.90
C ARG A 186 1.43 -14.46 -1.42
N LEU A 187 0.36 -14.58 -0.66
CA LEU A 187 0.36 -14.78 0.79
C LEU A 187 0.12 -16.24 1.18
N ASP A 188 -0.04 -17.14 0.21
CA ASP A 188 -0.35 -18.53 0.51
C ASP A 188 0.78 -19.18 1.33
N GLY A 189 0.41 -19.95 2.36
CA GLY A 189 1.35 -20.52 3.32
C GLY A 189 1.74 -19.59 4.48
N MET A 190 1.28 -18.33 4.49
CA MET A 190 1.46 -17.40 5.62
C MET A 190 0.29 -17.47 6.60
N THR A 191 0.54 -17.04 7.84
CA THR A 191 -0.50 -16.89 8.88
C THR A 191 -0.36 -15.51 9.50
N PHE A 192 -1.49 -14.82 9.66
CA PHE A 192 -1.57 -13.51 10.30
C PHE A 192 -2.27 -13.65 11.65
N GLU A 193 -1.68 -13.09 12.69
CA GLU A 193 -2.32 -13.00 14.01
C GLU A 193 -3.53 -12.08 13.96
N VAL A 194 -3.40 -10.96 13.23
CA VAL A 194 -4.48 -9.97 13.05
C VAL A 194 -4.58 -9.58 11.58
N GLY A 195 -5.78 -9.62 11.03
CA GLY A 195 -6.15 -8.97 9.79
C GLY A 195 -6.95 -7.69 10.08
N CYS A 196 -6.60 -6.58 9.45
CA CYS A 196 -7.33 -5.33 9.58
C CYS A 196 -8.02 -4.95 8.27
N TYR A 197 -9.32 -4.67 8.32
CA TYR A 197 -10.10 -4.12 7.21
C TYR A 197 -10.39 -2.65 7.42
N THR A 198 -9.85 -1.78 6.56
CA THR A 198 -9.99 -0.33 6.72
C THR A 198 -11.21 0.24 6.01
N ASN A 199 -11.39 -0.02 4.73
CA ASN A 199 -12.50 0.49 3.91
C ASN A 199 -12.51 -0.10 2.50
N LEU A 200 -13.61 0.16 1.77
CA LEU A 200 -13.74 -0.12 0.35
C LEU A 200 -14.24 1.12 -0.40
N SER A 201 -13.48 1.59 -1.36
CA SER A 201 -13.92 2.62 -2.32
C SER A 201 -13.43 2.29 -3.71
N GLN A 202 -13.91 3.02 -4.73
CA GLN A 202 -13.58 2.73 -6.12
C GLN A 202 -12.07 2.89 -6.38
N ASP A 203 -11.43 1.77 -6.69
CA ASP A 203 -10.04 1.71 -7.17
C ASP A 203 -9.83 0.37 -7.90
N HIS A 204 -8.81 0.27 -8.75
CA HIS A 204 -8.38 -0.96 -9.40
C HIS A 204 -9.45 -1.69 -10.24
N LEU A 205 -10.48 -0.98 -10.77
CA LEU A 205 -11.49 -1.58 -11.63
C LEU A 205 -10.97 -1.95 -13.03
N ASP A 206 -9.80 -1.45 -13.40
CA ASP A 206 -9.01 -1.92 -14.55
C ASP A 206 -8.62 -3.41 -14.42
N TYR A 207 -8.45 -3.90 -13.19
CA TYR A 207 -8.12 -5.30 -12.89
C TYR A 207 -9.31 -6.12 -12.39
N PHE A 208 -10.05 -5.59 -11.41
CA PHE A 208 -11.16 -6.32 -10.78
C PHE A 208 -12.48 -6.22 -11.54
N TYR A 209 -12.61 -5.28 -12.49
CA TYR A 209 -13.79 -5.00 -13.32
C TYR A 209 -15.03 -4.53 -12.55
N THR A 210 -15.32 -5.08 -11.35
CA THR A 210 -16.46 -4.72 -10.52
C THR A 210 -16.08 -4.49 -9.06
N MET A 211 -16.83 -3.62 -8.38
CA MET A 211 -16.68 -3.41 -6.94
C MET A 211 -16.96 -4.68 -6.14
N GLN A 212 -17.90 -5.54 -6.62
CA GLN A 212 -18.21 -6.81 -5.97
C GLN A 212 -16.98 -7.74 -5.94
N ARG A 213 -16.33 -7.97 -7.09
CA ARG A 213 -15.13 -8.81 -7.18
C ARG A 213 -13.97 -8.22 -6.31
N TYR A 214 -13.83 -6.91 -6.33
CA TYR A 214 -12.84 -6.23 -5.51
C TYR A 214 -13.08 -6.43 -4.01
N PHE A 215 -14.34 -6.35 -3.57
CA PHE A 215 -14.76 -6.66 -2.20
C PHE A 215 -14.51 -8.12 -1.84
N GLU A 216 -15.00 -9.09 -2.66
CA GLU A 216 -14.83 -10.52 -2.40
C GLU A 216 -13.35 -10.92 -2.28
N THR A 217 -12.50 -10.34 -3.12
CA THR A 217 -11.06 -10.57 -3.01
C THR A 217 -10.52 -10.12 -1.66
N LYS A 218 -10.90 -8.93 -1.16
CA LYS A 218 -10.46 -8.50 0.18
C LYS A 218 -11.02 -9.38 1.29
N LYS A 219 -12.28 -9.81 1.16
CA LYS A 219 -12.94 -10.70 2.11
C LYS A 219 -12.27 -12.07 2.17
N ALA A 220 -11.75 -12.57 1.05
CA ALA A 220 -11.02 -13.83 0.98
C ALA A 220 -9.81 -13.87 1.92
N PHE A 221 -9.16 -12.74 2.19
CA PHE A 221 -8.08 -12.66 3.17
C PHE A 221 -8.52 -13.13 4.57
N PHE A 222 -9.73 -12.79 4.99
CA PHE A 222 -10.28 -13.14 6.30
C PHE A 222 -10.93 -14.53 6.35
N THR A 223 -11.37 -15.06 5.21
CA THR A 223 -12.12 -16.34 5.13
C THR A 223 -11.27 -17.52 4.65
N SER A 224 -10.03 -17.29 4.21
CA SER A 224 -9.12 -18.33 3.69
C SER A 224 -8.40 -19.16 4.75
N GLY A 225 -8.56 -18.83 6.04
CA GLY A 225 -7.83 -19.45 7.14
C GLY A 225 -6.43 -18.85 7.39
N MET A 226 -6.02 -17.80 6.64
CA MET A 226 -4.76 -17.10 6.85
C MET A 226 -4.77 -16.19 8.08
N VAL A 227 -5.92 -15.68 8.49
CA VAL A 227 -6.10 -14.70 9.57
C VAL A 227 -6.71 -15.38 10.79
N ARG A 228 -6.16 -15.12 11.98
CA ARG A 228 -6.67 -15.67 13.25
C ARG A 228 -7.69 -14.77 13.92
N ASN A 229 -7.52 -13.45 13.84
CA ASN A 229 -8.40 -12.44 14.44
C ASN A 229 -8.57 -11.28 13.48
N ALA A 230 -9.69 -10.55 13.52
CA ALA A 230 -9.90 -9.41 12.64
C ALA A 230 -10.22 -8.11 13.40
N ALA A 231 -9.76 -6.97 12.84
CA ALA A 231 -10.21 -5.63 13.19
C ALA A 231 -10.96 -5.06 11.98
N ILE A 232 -12.23 -4.64 12.15
CA ILE A 232 -13.12 -4.26 11.06
C ILE A 232 -13.66 -2.86 11.29
N ASN A 233 -13.50 -1.97 10.30
CA ASN A 233 -14.12 -0.65 10.33
C ASN A 233 -15.65 -0.78 10.25
N ALA A 234 -16.36 -0.45 11.33
CA ALA A 234 -17.81 -0.54 11.42
C ALA A 234 -18.53 0.54 10.61
N ASP A 235 -17.87 1.67 10.36
CA ASP A 235 -18.46 2.81 9.66
C ASP A 235 -18.31 2.69 8.12
N ASP A 236 -17.61 1.68 7.62
CA ASP A 236 -17.56 1.39 6.17
C ASP A 236 -18.87 0.75 5.71
N GLU A 237 -19.41 1.20 4.58
CA GLU A 237 -20.69 0.71 4.02
C GLU A 237 -20.70 -0.81 3.78
N THR A 238 -19.53 -1.42 3.61
CA THR A 238 -19.37 -2.86 3.41
C THR A 238 -19.13 -3.66 4.70
N ALA A 239 -19.07 -2.99 5.86
CA ALA A 239 -18.75 -3.61 7.16
C ALA A 239 -19.65 -4.81 7.48
N GLY A 240 -20.98 -4.67 7.32
CA GLY A 240 -21.93 -5.76 7.57
C GLY A 240 -21.69 -6.96 6.64
N LYS A 241 -21.36 -6.74 5.37
CA LYS A 241 -21.00 -7.80 4.43
C LYS A 241 -19.66 -8.44 4.77
N MET A 242 -18.69 -7.65 5.31
CA MET A 242 -17.40 -8.15 5.73
C MET A 242 -17.52 -9.08 6.93
N GLN A 243 -18.33 -8.71 7.93
CA GLN A 243 -18.57 -9.50 9.14
C GLN A 243 -19.37 -10.78 8.87
N GLN A 244 -20.28 -10.76 7.87
CA GLN A 244 -21.13 -11.88 7.54
C GLN A 244 -20.30 -13.11 7.11
N GLY A 245 -20.47 -14.23 7.85
CA GLY A 245 -19.80 -15.50 7.56
C GLY A 245 -18.34 -15.58 8.00
N LEU A 246 -17.84 -14.64 8.78
CA LEU A 246 -16.54 -14.79 9.44
C LEU A 246 -16.65 -15.83 10.56
N SER A 247 -15.74 -16.79 10.56
CA SER A 247 -15.60 -17.81 11.61
C SER A 247 -14.51 -17.50 12.63
N ILE A 248 -13.81 -16.39 12.46
CA ILE A 248 -12.73 -15.92 13.34
C ILE A 248 -13.23 -14.84 14.30
N PRO A 249 -12.67 -14.71 15.51
CA PRO A 249 -12.95 -13.59 16.40
C PRO A 249 -12.61 -12.26 15.74
N PHE A 250 -13.42 -11.22 16.02
CA PHE A 250 -13.14 -9.88 15.53
C PHE A 250 -13.56 -8.79 16.51
N LEU A 251 -12.90 -7.64 16.43
CA LEU A 251 -13.33 -6.37 17.01
C LEU A 251 -13.77 -5.43 15.88
N THR A 252 -14.80 -4.67 16.15
CA THR A 252 -15.21 -3.55 15.29
C THR A 252 -14.60 -2.25 15.79
N TYR A 253 -14.28 -1.33 14.88
CA TYR A 253 -13.85 0.02 15.24
C TYR A 253 -14.55 1.05 14.37
N GLY A 254 -14.71 2.25 14.91
CA GLY A 254 -15.36 3.37 14.23
C GLY A 254 -15.47 4.61 15.10
N ILE A 255 -16.16 5.61 14.58
CA ILE A 255 -16.53 6.82 15.33
C ILE A 255 -17.93 6.63 15.92
N CYS A 256 -18.66 5.62 15.43
CA CYS A 256 -19.96 5.21 15.93
C CYS A 256 -19.84 4.55 17.32
N VAL A 257 -20.73 4.92 18.23
CA VAL A 257 -20.77 4.38 19.61
C VAL A 257 -21.09 2.88 19.69
N ASN A 258 -21.60 2.28 18.63
CA ASN A 258 -21.89 0.85 18.57
C ASN A 258 -20.69 -0.02 18.18
N ALA A 259 -19.53 0.57 17.88
CA ALA A 259 -18.29 -0.15 17.64
C ALA A 259 -17.64 -0.58 18.96
N ASP A 260 -16.88 -1.69 18.95
CA ASP A 260 -16.16 -2.16 20.14
C ASP A 260 -15.07 -1.17 20.57
N VAL A 261 -14.38 -0.59 19.60
CA VAL A 261 -13.33 0.45 19.76
C VAL A 261 -13.76 1.70 19.04
N PHE A 262 -13.86 2.82 19.72
CA PHE A 262 -14.37 4.05 19.11
C PHE A 262 -13.65 5.30 19.59
N ALA A 263 -13.82 6.39 18.85
CA ALA A 263 -13.32 7.71 19.19
C ALA A 263 -14.50 8.65 19.45
N ARG A 264 -14.35 9.50 20.47
CA ARG A 264 -15.27 10.61 20.79
C ARG A 264 -14.50 11.87 21.12
N ASP A 265 -15.21 12.99 21.29
CA ASP A 265 -14.63 14.30 21.58
C ASP A 265 -13.53 14.66 20.56
N ILE A 266 -13.81 14.41 19.28
CA ILE A 266 -12.82 14.56 18.20
C ILE A 266 -12.67 16.04 17.86
N GLU A 267 -11.44 16.54 18.02
CA GLU A 267 -11.03 17.88 17.64
C GLU A 267 -9.95 17.79 16.55
N ILE A 268 -10.22 18.41 15.40
CA ILE A 268 -9.27 18.44 14.28
C ILE A 268 -8.65 19.83 14.22
N THR A 269 -7.33 19.87 14.34
CA THR A 269 -6.54 21.11 14.30
C THR A 269 -5.52 21.07 13.17
N GLU A 270 -4.87 22.19 12.94
CA GLU A 270 -3.75 22.30 12.01
C GLU A 270 -2.56 21.43 12.44
N GLU A 271 -2.35 21.29 13.76
CA GLU A 271 -1.23 20.58 14.37
C GLU A 271 -1.46 19.07 14.47
N GLY A 272 -2.74 18.63 14.34
CA GLY A 272 -3.09 17.22 14.45
C GLY A 272 -4.55 16.98 14.80
N VAL A 273 -4.82 15.79 15.34
CA VAL A 273 -6.14 15.43 15.86
C VAL A 273 -6.05 15.06 17.34
N HIS A 274 -7.01 15.54 18.13
CA HIS A 274 -7.21 15.15 19.52
C HIS A 274 -8.52 14.38 19.62
N PHE A 275 -8.55 13.28 20.37
CA PHE A 275 -9.75 12.51 20.60
C PHE A 275 -9.63 11.64 21.85
N THR A 276 -10.76 11.18 22.36
CA THR A 276 -10.82 10.18 23.41
C THR A 276 -10.97 8.80 22.77
N LEU A 277 -9.96 7.93 22.93
CA LEU A 277 -10.04 6.52 22.55
C LEU A 277 -10.79 5.77 23.64
N ALA A 278 -11.86 5.08 23.28
CA ALA A 278 -12.72 4.34 24.17
C ALA A 278 -12.96 2.90 23.66
N MET A 279 -13.11 1.99 24.62
CA MET A 279 -13.52 0.61 24.40
C MET A 279 -14.40 0.19 25.56
N TYR A 280 -15.48 -0.57 25.31
CA TYR A 280 -16.35 -1.03 26.38
C TYR A 280 -15.60 -1.82 27.46
N GLY A 281 -15.77 -1.41 28.73
CA GLY A 281 -15.14 -2.05 29.89
C GLY A 281 -13.68 -1.68 30.13
N MET A 282 -13.14 -0.71 29.41
CA MET A 282 -11.80 -0.17 29.63
C MET A 282 -11.84 1.32 29.98
N GLU A 283 -10.78 1.80 30.63
CA GLU A 283 -10.60 3.23 30.92
C GLU A 283 -10.40 3.99 29.61
N GLU A 284 -11.03 5.15 29.51
CA GLU A 284 -10.92 6.03 28.36
C GLU A 284 -9.58 6.74 28.33
N ILE A 285 -9.02 6.87 27.14
CA ILE A 285 -7.66 7.36 26.95
C ILE A 285 -7.68 8.58 26.04
N PRO A 286 -7.29 9.78 26.52
CA PRO A 286 -7.08 10.93 25.66
C PRO A 286 -5.84 10.71 24.78
N VAL A 287 -5.99 10.93 23.46
CA VAL A 287 -4.93 10.77 22.45
C VAL A 287 -4.73 12.08 21.70
N ARG A 288 -3.47 12.49 21.53
CA ARG A 288 -3.08 13.69 20.79
C ARG A 288 -2.11 13.30 19.67
N MET A 289 -2.61 13.19 18.46
CA MET A 289 -1.80 12.86 17.30
C MET A 289 -1.33 14.12 16.58
N HIS A 290 -0.13 14.06 16.00
CA HIS A 290 0.45 15.14 15.19
C HIS A 290 0.01 15.12 13.72
N MET A 291 -0.78 14.15 13.32
CA MET A 291 -1.32 14.03 11.96
C MET A 291 -2.78 14.48 11.93
N THR A 292 -3.10 15.47 11.09
CA THR A 292 -4.43 16.06 10.99
C THR A 292 -5.37 15.24 10.09
N GLY A 293 -6.67 15.46 10.25
CA GLY A 293 -7.73 14.91 9.40
C GLY A 293 -8.48 13.71 9.99
N MET A 294 -9.80 13.69 9.76
CA MET A 294 -10.71 12.65 10.26
C MET A 294 -10.27 11.23 9.89
N PHE A 295 -9.76 11.03 8.68
CA PHE A 295 -9.27 9.71 8.25
C PHE A 295 -8.08 9.20 9.08
N ASN A 296 -7.31 10.08 9.74
CA ASN A 296 -6.25 9.68 10.65
C ASN A 296 -6.80 9.22 12.01
N VAL A 297 -7.98 9.67 12.41
CA VAL A 297 -8.71 9.09 13.54
C VAL A 297 -9.06 7.62 13.22
N TYR A 298 -9.61 7.34 12.03
CA TYR A 298 -9.88 5.96 11.61
C TYR A 298 -8.61 5.10 11.53
N ASN A 299 -7.51 5.64 11.01
CA ASN A 299 -6.24 4.93 10.96
C ASN A 299 -5.70 4.61 12.36
N ALA A 300 -5.88 5.54 13.31
CA ALA A 300 -5.52 5.35 14.71
C ALA A 300 -6.39 4.28 15.39
N LEU A 301 -7.70 4.30 15.15
CA LEU A 301 -8.63 3.28 15.65
C LEU A 301 -8.31 1.90 15.09
N ALA A 302 -7.97 1.81 13.81
CA ALA A 302 -7.51 0.58 13.16
C ALA A 302 -6.23 0.03 13.84
N ALA A 303 -5.23 0.89 14.05
CA ALA A 303 -4.00 0.52 14.72
C ALA A 303 -4.24 0.12 16.19
N ALA A 304 -5.06 0.89 16.92
CA ALA A 304 -5.43 0.59 18.31
C ALA A 304 -6.16 -0.75 18.43
N SER A 305 -7.12 -1.03 17.54
CA SER A 305 -7.86 -2.30 17.52
C SER A 305 -6.96 -3.49 17.27
N CYS A 306 -6.03 -3.39 16.29
CA CYS A 306 -5.02 -4.43 16.08
C CYS A 306 -4.16 -4.64 17.33
N ALA A 307 -3.69 -3.57 17.95
CA ALA A 307 -2.86 -3.62 19.14
C ALA A 307 -3.60 -4.22 20.36
N LEU A 308 -4.89 -3.90 20.52
CA LEU A 308 -5.75 -4.50 21.57
C LEU A 308 -5.94 -6.00 21.35
N ILE A 309 -6.19 -6.44 20.13
CA ILE A 309 -6.25 -7.88 19.77
C ILE A 309 -4.92 -8.57 20.09
N MET A 310 -3.80 -7.90 19.85
CA MET A 310 -2.46 -8.39 20.21
C MET A 310 -2.20 -8.39 21.73
N GLY A 311 -3.10 -7.87 22.56
CA GLY A 311 -2.94 -7.75 24.00
C GLY A 311 -1.93 -6.68 24.45
N LEU A 312 -1.69 -5.66 23.61
CA LEU A 312 -0.76 -4.58 23.97
C LEU A 312 -1.43 -3.61 24.95
N PRO A 313 -0.69 -3.09 25.95
CA PRO A 313 -1.25 -2.22 26.98
C PRO A 313 -1.77 -0.89 26.42
N PRO A 314 -2.92 -0.38 26.90
CA PRO A 314 -3.54 0.85 26.40
C PRO A 314 -2.64 2.09 26.45
N GLU A 315 -1.83 2.23 27.49
CA GLU A 315 -0.86 3.33 27.62
C GLU A 315 0.25 3.28 26.56
N LYS A 316 0.61 2.07 26.08
CA LYS A 316 1.56 1.88 24.99
C LYS A 316 0.93 2.20 23.64
N ILE A 317 -0.36 1.88 23.49
CA ILE A 317 -1.14 2.26 22.31
C ILE A 317 -1.14 3.78 22.18
N ARG A 318 -1.53 4.50 23.24
CA ARG A 318 -1.48 5.97 23.26
C ARG A 318 -0.10 6.49 22.90
N ALA A 319 0.92 6.07 23.63
CA ALA A 319 2.28 6.54 23.41
C ALA A 319 2.79 6.32 21.98
N GLY A 320 2.41 5.18 21.37
CA GLY A 320 2.75 4.87 19.98
C GLY A 320 2.04 5.74 18.97
N LEU A 321 0.74 5.99 19.16
CA LEU A 321 -0.05 6.85 18.29
C LEU A 321 0.45 8.30 18.33
N GLU A 322 0.75 8.81 19.53
CA GLU A 322 1.24 10.18 19.75
C GLU A 322 2.67 10.41 19.24
N LYS A 323 3.49 9.36 19.15
CA LYS A 323 4.88 9.46 18.71
C LYS A 323 5.03 9.72 17.20
N VAL A 324 4.06 9.29 16.38
CA VAL A 324 4.15 9.42 14.93
C VAL A 324 3.84 10.85 14.51
N THR A 325 4.85 11.55 14.03
CA THR A 325 4.70 12.96 13.56
C THR A 325 4.40 13.06 12.08
N ARG A 326 4.80 12.07 11.28
CA ARG A 326 4.59 12.03 9.83
C ARG A 326 4.65 10.61 9.29
N VAL A 327 3.96 10.39 8.18
CA VAL A 327 4.06 9.20 7.34
C VAL A 327 4.49 9.64 5.95
N PRO A 328 5.54 9.05 5.36
CA PRO A 328 6.03 9.48 4.04
C PRO A 328 4.93 9.52 2.98
N GLY A 329 4.81 10.67 2.30
CA GLY A 329 3.82 10.88 1.24
C GLY A 329 2.35 10.90 1.69
N ARG A 330 2.07 11.15 2.96
CA ARG A 330 0.70 11.26 3.53
C ARG A 330 0.55 12.56 4.30
N ILE A 331 -0.15 13.55 3.71
CA ILE A 331 -0.26 14.93 4.23
C ILE A 331 1.09 15.44 4.75
N GLU A 332 2.10 15.31 3.95
CA GLU A 332 3.44 15.75 4.34
C GLU A 332 3.61 17.24 4.09
N VAL A 333 3.59 18.04 5.16
CA VAL A 333 3.83 19.49 5.09
C VAL A 333 5.32 19.75 4.90
N LEU A 334 5.70 20.35 3.78
CA LEU A 334 7.08 20.72 3.52
C LEU A 334 7.48 21.99 4.28
N GLN A 335 8.64 21.95 4.91
CA GLN A 335 9.22 23.13 5.56
C GLN A 335 9.91 24.03 4.53
N THR A 336 9.15 24.91 3.91
CA THR A 336 9.62 25.74 2.77
C THR A 336 10.13 27.11 3.17
N GLY A 337 9.74 27.60 4.36
CA GLY A 337 9.99 28.98 4.78
C GLY A 337 9.24 30.04 3.95
N THR A 338 8.19 29.63 3.25
CA THR A 338 7.29 30.51 2.48
C THR A 338 6.11 30.97 3.35
N PRO A 339 5.42 32.09 2.99
CA PRO A 339 4.23 32.54 3.72
C PRO A 339 2.98 31.68 3.43
N TYR A 340 3.11 30.64 2.59
CA TYR A 340 2.10 29.64 2.27
C TYR A 340 2.61 28.23 2.58
N LYS A 341 1.71 27.27 2.70
CA LYS A 341 2.05 25.87 2.94
C LYS A 341 2.13 25.09 1.64
N VAL A 342 3.03 24.11 1.59
CA VAL A 342 3.12 23.12 0.51
C VAL A 342 2.94 21.72 1.13
N ILE A 343 1.96 20.98 0.62
CA ILE A 343 1.60 19.66 1.12
C ILE A 343 1.77 18.63 0.01
N LEU A 344 2.51 17.55 0.30
CA LEU A 344 2.62 16.39 -0.56
C LEU A 344 1.67 15.30 -0.08
N ASP A 345 0.92 14.68 -1.00
CA ASP A 345 0.06 13.55 -0.68
C ASP A 345 -0.05 12.55 -1.84
N TYR A 346 -0.21 11.27 -1.50
CA TYR A 346 -0.36 10.17 -2.46
C TYR A 346 -1.79 10.02 -2.99
N SER A 347 -2.62 11.02 -2.87
CA SER A 347 -4.02 11.04 -3.33
C SER A 347 -4.13 10.96 -4.84
N HIS A 348 -4.36 9.76 -5.37
CA HIS A 348 -4.46 9.45 -6.80
C HIS A 348 -5.82 8.82 -7.18
N SER A 349 -6.82 8.94 -6.30
CA SER A 349 -8.20 8.46 -6.51
C SER A 349 -9.21 9.52 -6.07
N PRO A 350 -10.48 9.46 -6.53
CA PRO A 350 -11.52 10.42 -6.17
C PRO A 350 -11.63 10.65 -4.66
N ASP A 351 -11.89 9.61 -3.88
CA ASP A 351 -12.08 9.73 -2.42
C ASP A 351 -10.84 10.26 -1.69
N ALA A 352 -9.63 9.86 -2.14
CA ALA A 352 -8.40 10.35 -1.53
C ALA A 352 -8.22 11.85 -1.80
N LEU A 353 -8.47 12.31 -3.03
CA LEU A 353 -8.42 13.73 -3.38
C LEU A 353 -9.49 14.53 -2.63
N GLU A 354 -10.70 13.99 -2.49
CA GLU A 354 -11.76 14.62 -1.72
C GLU A 354 -11.35 14.78 -0.25
N ASN A 355 -10.84 13.72 0.35
CA ASN A 355 -10.43 13.72 1.75
C ASN A 355 -9.30 14.71 2.04
N ILE A 356 -8.25 14.75 1.19
CA ILE A 356 -7.15 15.71 1.40
C ILE A 356 -7.64 17.15 1.23
N LEU A 357 -8.44 17.46 0.22
CA LEU A 357 -8.94 18.81 0.00
C LEU A 357 -9.90 19.27 1.11
N LYS A 358 -10.78 18.39 1.61
CA LYS A 358 -11.61 18.68 2.78
C LYS A 358 -10.77 18.93 4.04
N THR A 359 -9.74 18.15 4.25
CA THR A 359 -8.86 18.28 5.41
C THR A 359 -8.08 19.59 5.36
N VAL A 360 -7.42 19.91 4.25
CA VAL A 360 -6.63 21.14 4.15
C VAL A 360 -7.52 22.39 4.22
N ARG A 361 -8.77 22.31 3.75
CA ARG A 361 -9.74 23.40 3.85
C ARG A 361 -10.02 23.80 5.31
N GLN A 362 -9.98 22.88 6.27
CA GLN A 362 -10.28 23.16 7.68
C GLN A 362 -9.28 24.12 8.33
N PHE A 363 -8.03 24.15 7.85
CA PHE A 363 -6.98 25.02 8.38
C PHE A 363 -6.41 26.01 7.36
N THR A 364 -6.93 26.04 6.13
CA THR A 364 -6.51 27.02 5.11
C THR A 364 -7.14 28.38 5.41
N ARG A 365 -6.31 29.41 5.57
CA ARG A 365 -6.77 30.78 5.84
C ARG A 365 -7.24 31.51 4.59
N ASN A 366 -6.65 31.14 3.41
CA ASN A 366 -6.94 31.79 2.15
C ASN A 366 -7.31 30.75 1.08
N ARG A 367 -6.54 30.55 0.01
CA ARG A 367 -6.87 29.66 -1.10
C ARG A 367 -6.27 28.26 -0.93
N VAL A 368 -7.01 27.25 -1.40
CA VAL A 368 -6.49 25.91 -1.68
C VAL A 368 -6.16 25.83 -3.17
N ILE A 369 -4.89 25.66 -3.51
CA ILE A 369 -4.40 25.45 -4.87
C ILE A 369 -4.08 23.95 -4.99
N ALA A 370 -4.88 23.22 -5.79
CA ALA A 370 -4.73 21.78 -5.97
C ALA A 370 -4.02 21.46 -7.29
N LEU A 371 -2.88 20.77 -7.21
CA LEU A 371 -2.16 20.26 -8.36
C LEU A 371 -2.29 18.74 -8.37
N PHE A 372 -2.88 18.17 -9.43
CA PHE A 372 -3.10 16.73 -9.54
C PHE A 372 -3.20 16.24 -10.98
N GLY A 373 -3.05 14.93 -11.13
CA GLY A 373 -3.20 14.21 -12.38
C GLY A 373 -3.72 12.80 -12.15
N CYS A 374 -3.75 11.99 -13.20
CA CYS A 374 -4.10 10.57 -13.13
C CYS A 374 -3.06 9.72 -13.83
N GLY A 375 -2.84 8.51 -13.31
CA GLY A 375 -2.00 7.52 -13.97
C GLY A 375 -2.62 7.00 -15.27
N GLY A 376 -1.77 6.76 -16.28
CA GLY A 376 -2.12 6.01 -17.48
C GLY A 376 -2.18 4.50 -17.19
N ASP A 377 -2.79 3.74 -18.10
CA ASP A 377 -3.00 2.28 -17.99
C ASP A 377 -3.66 1.87 -16.67
N ARG A 378 -4.62 2.70 -16.21
CA ARG A 378 -5.40 2.53 -14.97
C ARG A 378 -6.87 2.89 -15.23
N ASP A 379 -7.70 2.74 -14.20
CA ASP A 379 -9.13 3.09 -14.26
C ASP A 379 -9.34 4.50 -14.85
N LYS A 380 -9.94 4.53 -16.04
CA LYS A 380 -10.25 5.77 -16.77
C LYS A 380 -11.47 6.48 -16.19
N GLY A 381 -12.37 5.74 -15.54
CA GLY A 381 -13.62 6.28 -14.98
C GLY A 381 -13.38 7.29 -13.86
N LYS A 382 -12.28 7.16 -13.11
CA LYS A 382 -11.95 8.08 -12.03
C LYS A 382 -11.49 9.48 -12.49
N ARG A 383 -11.05 9.63 -13.75
CA ARG A 383 -10.46 10.89 -14.26
C ARG A 383 -11.44 12.07 -14.20
N PRO A 384 -12.65 11.99 -14.77
CA PRO A 384 -13.62 13.09 -14.66
C PRO A 384 -14.08 13.30 -13.21
N MET A 385 -14.21 12.25 -12.39
CA MET A 385 -14.57 12.37 -10.99
C MET A 385 -13.54 13.20 -10.21
N MET A 386 -12.24 12.96 -10.42
CA MET A 386 -11.17 13.75 -9.80
C MET A 386 -11.20 15.21 -10.27
N GLY A 387 -11.50 15.45 -11.55
CA GLY A 387 -11.69 16.81 -12.07
C GLY A 387 -12.83 17.56 -11.38
N GLU A 388 -13.99 16.91 -11.21
CA GLU A 388 -15.14 17.45 -10.50
C GLU A 388 -14.82 17.76 -9.04
N ILE A 389 -14.21 16.82 -8.33
CA ILE A 389 -13.83 16.97 -6.91
C ILE A 389 -12.85 18.14 -6.74
N GLY A 390 -11.81 18.21 -7.57
CA GLY A 390 -10.87 19.34 -7.57
C GLY A 390 -11.57 20.66 -7.74
N GLY A 391 -12.43 20.77 -8.76
CA GLY A 391 -13.19 22.00 -9.05
C GLY A 391 -14.19 22.40 -7.97
N ARG A 392 -14.76 21.43 -7.24
CA ARG A 392 -15.70 21.71 -6.15
C ARG A 392 -15.02 22.16 -4.86
N LEU A 393 -13.85 21.58 -4.53
CA LEU A 393 -13.23 21.72 -3.21
C LEU A 393 -12.00 22.62 -3.17
N ALA A 394 -11.30 22.83 -4.30
CA ALA A 394 -10.19 23.76 -4.38
C ALA A 394 -10.64 25.13 -4.93
N ASP A 395 -9.87 26.18 -4.66
CA ASP A 395 -10.09 27.53 -5.22
C ASP A 395 -9.44 27.68 -6.59
N TYR A 396 -8.38 26.93 -6.84
CA TYR A 396 -7.68 26.87 -8.11
C TYR A 396 -7.12 25.47 -8.35
N CYS A 397 -7.18 24.98 -9.59
CA CYS A 397 -6.63 23.68 -9.95
C CYS A 397 -5.57 23.79 -11.04
N ILE A 398 -4.52 22.97 -10.91
CA ILE A 398 -3.55 22.75 -11.99
C ILE A 398 -3.59 21.25 -12.34
N LEU A 399 -4.07 20.96 -13.54
CA LEU A 399 -4.12 19.60 -14.07
C LEU A 399 -2.78 19.29 -14.73
N THR A 400 -2.11 18.21 -14.31
CA THR A 400 -0.77 17.89 -14.79
C THR A 400 -0.55 16.38 -14.91
N SER A 401 0.55 15.98 -15.56
CA SER A 401 0.91 14.57 -15.66
C SER A 401 1.27 13.97 -14.29
N ASP A 402 0.77 12.79 -14.04
CA ASP A 402 1.23 11.88 -12.98
C ASP A 402 2.24 10.90 -13.60
N ASN A 403 1.93 9.61 -13.66
CA ASN A 403 2.66 8.57 -14.40
C ASN A 403 1.84 8.23 -15.67
N PRO A 404 2.06 8.86 -16.83
CA PRO A 404 1.25 8.60 -18.03
C PRO A 404 1.46 7.20 -18.61
N ARG A 405 2.53 6.51 -18.23
CA ARG A 405 2.90 5.17 -18.71
C ARG A 405 2.90 5.10 -20.23
N THR A 406 2.06 4.25 -20.84
CA THR A 406 1.98 4.12 -22.30
C THR A 406 0.93 5.04 -22.95
N GLU A 407 0.08 5.71 -22.16
CA GLU A 407 -0.94 6.61 -22.67
C GLU A 407 -0.37 8.01 -22.97
N ASN A 408 -0.97 8.68 -23.96
CA ASN A 408 -0.71 10.10 -24.21
C ASN A 408 -1.20 10.93 -23.02
N PRO A 409 -0.31 11.73 -22.38
CA PRO A 409 -0.68 12.53 -21.18
C PRO A 409 -1.81 13.52 -21.46
N MET A 410 -1.86 14.12 -22.66
CA MET A 410 -2.92 15.08 -23.00
C MET A 410 -4.31 14.43 -23.07
N VAL A 411 -4.40 13.16 -23.46
CA VAL A 411 -5.68 12.40 -23.44
C VAL A 411 -6.14 12.18 -21.99
N ILE A 412 -5.21 11.92 -21.06
CA ILE A 412 -5.52 11.79 -19.64
C ILE A 412 -6.02 13.11 -19.08
N LEU A 413 -5.30 14.21 -19.35
CA LEU A 413 -5.65 15.57 -18.89
C LEU A 413 -7.00 16.03 -19.45
N ALA A 414 -7.27 15.79 -20.73
CA ALA A 414 -8.58 16.10 -21.32
C ALA A 414 -9.73 15.31 -20.67
N ALA A 415 -9.48 14.08 -20.20
CA ALA A 415 -10.50 13.31 -19.45
C ALA A 415 -10.76 13.89 -18.05
N ILE A 416 -9.75 14.40 -17.36
CA ILE A 416 -9.90 15.11 -16.09
C ILE A 416 -10.63 16.44 -16.31
N GLU A 417 -10.28 17.14 -17.38
CA GLU A 417 -10.85 18.44 -17.77
C GLU A 417 -12.37 18.37 -18.00
N LYS A 418 -12.89 17.24 -18.51
CA LYS A 418 -14.34 17.02 -18.65
C LYS A 418 -15.09 17.11 -17.33
N GLY A 419 -14.46 16.74 -16.24
CA GLY A 419 -15.07 16.81 -14.91
C GLY A 419 -14.96 18.19 -14.27
N ILE A 420 -13.85 18.92 -14.46
CA ILE A 420 -13.66 20.22 -13.82
C ILE A 420 -14.43 21.34 -14.54
N LYS A 421 -14.53 21.30 -15.87
CA LYS A 421 -15.24 22.33 -16.67
C LYS A 421 -16.63 22.70 -16.15
N PRO A 422 -17.51 21.72 -15.85
CA PRO A 422 -18.86 22.01 -15.37
C PRO A 422 -18.92 22.71 -14.01
N THR A 423 -17.83 22.64 -13.21
CA THR A 423 -17.80 23.28 -11.89
C THR A 423 -17.61 24.79 -11.94
N GLY A 424 -17.19 25.33 -13.08
CA GLY A 424 -16.89 26.76 -13.26
C GLY A 424 -15.65 27.24 -12.48
N ARG A 425 -14.91 26.34 -11.84
CA ARG A 425 -13.71 26.69 -11.05
C ARG A 425 -12.55 27.06 -11.99
N PRO A 426 -11.76 28.12 -11.69
CA PRO A 426 -10.56 28.44 -12.43
C PRO A 426 -9.53 27.30 -12.38
N TYR A 427 -8.95 26.95 -13.52
CA TYR A 427 -7.92 25.93 -13.63
C TYR A 427 -6.97 26.19 -14.80
N GLN A 428 -5.82 25.54 -14.76
CA GLN A 428 -4.86 25.46 -15.87
C GLN A 428 -4.52 23.99 -16.17
N VAL A 429 -4.17 23.73 -17.43
CA VAL A 429 -3.63 22.44 -17.87
C VAL A 429 -2.17 22.65 -18.24
N ILE A 430 -1.25 22.04 -17.50
CA ILE A 430 0.19 22.11 -17.69
C ILE A 430 0.74 20.70 -17.69
N GLU A 431 1.06 20.14 -18.86
CA GLU A 431 1.50 18.74 -18.98
C GLU A 431 2.74 18.45 -18.14
N ASN A 432 3.78 19.28 -18.25
CA ASN A 432 5.01 19.12 -17.52
C ASN A 432 4.80 19.39 -16.03
N ARG A 433 4.95 18.34 -15.19
CA ARG A 433 4.66 18.44 -13.77
C ARG A 433 5.63 19.37 -13.01
N LYS A 434 6.91 19.47 -13.42
CA LYS A 434 7.85 20.42 -12.81
C LYS A 434 7.42 21.87 -13.05
N GLU A 435 6.99 22.18 -14.27
CA GLU A 435 6.46 23.51 -14.61
C GLU A 435 5.12 23.78 -13.92
N ALA A 436 4.27 22.77 -13.78
CA ALA A 436 3.02 22.87 -13.02
C ALA A 436 3.28 23.21 -11.54
N ILE A 437 4.27 22.57 -10.92
CA ILE A 437 4.71 22.88 -9.54
C ILE A 437 5.23 24.31 -9.48
N ARG A 438 6.08 24.74 -10.43
CA ARG A 438 6.58 26.12 -10.51
C ARG A 438 5.43 27.11 -10.55
N GLN A 439 4.45 26.87 -11.41
CA GLN A 439 3.28 27.74 -11.53
C GLN A 439 2.49 27.81 -10.21
N ALA A 440 2.27 26.67 -9.54
CA ALA A 440 1.58 26.61 -8.25
C ALA A 440 2.30 27.42 -7.17
N LEU A 441 3.61 27.28 -7.06
CA LEU A 441 4.44 27.98 -6.07
C LEU A 441 4.52 29.49 -6.38
N THR A 442 4.57 29.89 -7.67
CA THR A 442 4.65 31.31 -8.08
C THR A 442 3.33 32.06 -7.81
N MET A 443 2.18 31.38 -7.97
CA MET A 443 0.88 32.03 -7.76
C MET A 443 0.40 32.02 -6.31
N ALA A 444 1.02 31.22 -5.44
CA ALA A 444 0.63 31.10 -4.05
C ALA A 444 1.05 32.34 -3.26
N GLY A 445 0.15 32.84 -2.42
CA GLY A 445 0.33 33.98 -1.53
C GLY A 445 0.20 33.61 -0.06
N GLU A 446 0.28 34.60 0.80
CA GLU A 446 0.18 34.42 2.26
C GLU A 446 -1.13 33.73 2.66
N GLY A 447 -1.03 32.70 3.49
CA GLY A 447 -2.15 31.92 4.00
C GLY A 447 -2.75 30.91 3.00
N ASP A 448 -2.20 30.81 1.77
CA ASP A 448 -2.58 29.77 0.81
C ASP A 448 -2.04 28.40 1.21
N VAL A 449 -2.67 27.34 0.70
CA VAL A 449 -2.17 25.97 0.78
C VAL A 449 -2.08 25.38 -0.63
N VAL A 450 -0.86 24.98 -1.01
CA VAL A 450 -0.59 24.28 -2.26
C VAL A 450 -0.57 22.78 -1.97
N VAL A 451 -1.48 22.02 -2.60
CA VAL A 451 -1.56 20.56 -2.47
C VAL A 451 -1.01 19.92 -3.73
N LEU A 452 0.10 19.20 -3.61
CA LEU A 452 0.69 18.37 -4.66
C LEU A 452 0.19 16.94 -4.47
N ALA A 453 -0.87 16.58 -5.19
CA ALA A 453 -1.53 15.29 -5.07
C ALA A 453 -1.11 14.32 -6.19
N GLY A 454 -1.02 13.02 -5.83
CA GLY A 454 -0.76 11.90 -6.73
C GLY A 454 0.50 11.12 -6.40
N LYS A 455 1.65 11.76 -6.33
CA LYS A 455 2.95 11.08 -6.20
C LYS A 455 3.36 10.78 -4.75
N GLY A 456 3.08 11.70 -3.83
CA GLY A 456 3.42 11.51 -2.42
C GLY A 456 4.90 11.18 -2.19
N HIS A 457 5.21 9.92 -1.89
CA HIS A 457 6.58 9.43 -1.64
C HIS A 457 7.30 8.92 -2.90
N GLU A 458 6.63 8.89 -4.07
CA GLU A 458 7.26 8.41 -5.30
C GLU A 458 8.38 9.36 -5.75
N THR A 459 9.55 8.81 -6.04
CA THR A 459 10.75 9.53 -6.50
C THR A 459 10.99 9.40 -8.02
N TYR A 460 9.98 8.98 -8.76
CA TYR A 460 10.07 8.79 -10.22
C TYR A 460 8.80 9.21 -10.95
N GLN A 461 8.92 9.45 -12.24
CA GLN A 461 7.81 9.54 -13.19
C GLN A 461 7.97 8.46 -14.27
N GLU A 462 6.94 7.66 -14.51
CA GLU A 462 6.95 6.58 -15.50
C GLU A 462 6.32 7.06 -16.81
N ILE A 463 7.15 7.10 -17.89
CA ILE A 463 6.77 7.51 -19.24
C ILE A 463 7.24 6.44 -20.23
N MET A 464 6.33 5.88 -21.03
CA MET A 464 6.61 4.82 -22.01
C MET A 464 7.37 3.62 -21.41
N GLY A 465 6.97 3.21 -20.19
CA GLY A 465 7.60 2.10 -19.46
C GLY A 465 8.96 2.42 -18.83
N ILE A 466 9.46 3.65 -18.98
CA ILE A 466 10.75 4.08 -18.43
C ILE A 466 10.49 4.94 -17.19
N LYS A 467 11.02 4.52 -16.03
CA LYS A 467 11.04 5.31 -14.81
C LYS A 467 12.18 6.33 -14.85
N ARG A 468 11.83 7.60 -14.80
CA ARG A 468 12.76 8.73 -14.74
C ARG A 468 12.76 9.32 -13.33
N PRO A 469 13.91 9.73 -12.79
CA PRO A 469 13.97 10.39 -11.48
C PRO A 469 13.05 11.62 -11.44
N PHE A 470 12.20 11.69 -10.44
CA PHE A 470 11.26 12.79 -10.22
C PHE A 470 10.84 12.83 -8.75
N ASP A 471 11.55 13.59 -7.93
CA ASP A 471 11.26 13.78 -6.51
C ASP A 471 10.68 15.17 -6.27
N GLU A 472 9.40 15.25 -5.89
CA GLU A 472 8.71 16.52 -5.68
C GLU A 472 9.32 17.37 -4.56
N LYS A 473 9.88 16.75 -3.51
CA LYS A 473 10.54 17.50 -2.42
C LYS A 473 11.78 18.26 -2.92
N THR A 474 12.59 17.56 -3.69
CA THR A 474 13.78 18.13 -4.33
C THR A 474 13.37 19.22 -5.31
N ILE A 475 12.37 18.98 -6.16
CA ILE A 475 11.87 19.93 -7.16
C ILE A 475 11.34 21.20 -6.51
N VAL A 476 10.51 21.08 -5.47
CA VAL A 476 10.00 22.24 -4.71
C VAL A 476 11.15 23.06 -4.14
N SER A 477 12.13 22.40 -3.51
CA SER A 477 13.30 23.06 -2.93
C SER A 477 14.15 23.80 -3.96
N GLU A 478 14.36 23.20 -5.14
CA GLU A 478 15.07 23.81 -6.28
C GLU A 478 14.34 25.06 -6.76
N ILE A 479 13.04 24.94 -7.06
CA ILE A 479 12.22 26.05 -7.56
C ILE A 479 12.23 27.24 -6.58
N LEU A 480 12.04 26.98 -5.29
CA LEU A 480 12.03 28.03 -4.28
C LEU A 480 13.41 28.73 -4.14
N ARG A 481 14.52 28.01 -4.32
CA ARG A 481 15.86 28.62 -4.38
C ARG A 481 16.02 29.52 -5.61
N GLU A 482 15.54 29.09 -6.76
CA GLU A 482 15.56 29.88 -7.99
C GLU A 482 14.73 31.15 -7.85
N MET A 483 13.53 31.05 -7.28
CA MET A 483 12.64 32.22 -7.04
C MET A 483 13.27 33.25 -6.12
N LYS A 484 13.96 32.83 -5.04
CA LYS A 484 14.68 33.74 -4.14
C LYS A 484 15.81 34.49 -4.83
N LYS A 485 16.57 33.83 -5.71
CA LYS A 485 17.65 34.46 -6.48
C LYS A 485 17.17 35.47 -7.50
N CYS A 486 15.92 35.38 -7.96
CA CYS A 486 15.34 36.33 -8.91
C CYS A 486 14.73 37.58 -8.21
N THR A 487 14.61 37.54 -6.87
CA THR A 487 14.07 38.63 -6.05
C THR A 487 15.16 39.44 -5.30
N GLU A 488 16.38 38.93 -5.25
CA GLU A 488 17.62 39.61 -4.84
C GLU A 488 18.29 40.29 -6.06
#